data_fbab247aee705a928149d04765673f3c
#
_entry.id   fbab247aee705a928149d04765673f3c
#
_cell.length_a   1.000
_cell.length_b   1.000
_cell.length_c   1.000
_cell.angle_alpha   90.00
_cell.angle_beta   90.00
_cell.angle_gamma   90.00
#
_symmetry.space_group_name_H-M   'P 1'
#
loop_
_entity.id
_entity.type
_entity.pdbx_description
1 polymer ?
#
loop_
_entity_poly.entity_id
_entity_poly.type
_entity_poly.pdbx_seq_one_letter_code
_entity_poly.pdbx_strand_id
1 'polypeptide(L)'
;MLKMKKTVFLLVLAFFFVAGWTFFPQIVRADVEWRIIKDLDLKTSPLDVTPSTDGKWLFVLTPGEILIFSIAEGTISDRIPVDKDFDRIAPLPRPDMFTITSSAKKALQVIVFETLYKIDLTGLPFKGPQDAFVTVAVFDDYQCPYCAGLEPLLRQVVEKYPNDVKLVIKHYPLTSIHGYARKAAIAALAAGKQGKFWEVHEKFFANQKDLSDAKVEAIAGEIGLNMEQFNKDLNDPALASLIDRDMKNASQANVRGTPTIFVNGRSINQQGLLQAIEAELKKKK
;
A
#
# COMPACT_ATOMS: atom_id res chain seq x y z
N MET A 1 -115.62 -6.12 -18.16
CA MET A 1 -114.49 -5.10 -18.05
C MET A 1 -113.69 -5.45 -16.83
N LEU A 2 -112.61 -6.17 -16.98
CA LEU A 2 -111.73 -6.51 -15.87
C LEU A 2 -110.23 -6.35 -16.34
N LYS A 3 -109.54 -5.43 -15.78
CA LYS A 3 -108.16 -5.17 -16.09
C LYS A 3 -107.25 -6.13 -15.29
N MET A 4 -106.57 -7.01 -15.98
CA MET A 4 -105.48 -7.83 -15.40
C MET A 4 -104.24 -6.98 -15.11
N LYS A 5 -103.80 -6.99 -13.85
CA LYS A 5 -102.51 -6.45 -13.45
C LYS A 5 -101.46 -7.54 -13.66
N LYS A 6 -100.44 -7.25 -14.49
CA LYS A 6 -99.25 -8.07 -14.66
C LYS A 6 -98.31 -7.75 -13.53
N THR A 7 -98.01 -8.73 -12.72
CA THR A 7 -96.94 -8.67 -11.69
C THR A 7 -95.60 -9.03 -12.36
N VAL A 8 -94.70 -8.08 -12.42
CA VAL A 8 -93.36 -8.32 -12.92
C VAL A 8 -92.50 -8.78 -11.75
N PHE A 9 -91.97 -10.00 -11.84
CA PHE A 9 -91.04 -10.59 -10.89
C PHE A 9 -89.62 -10.08 -11.27
N LEU A 10 -89.02 -9.22 -10.41
CA LEU A 10 -87.70 -8.69 -10.61
C LEU A 10 -86.71 -9.64 -9.96
N LEU A 11 -85.92 -10.38 -10.79
CA LEU A 11 -84.81 -11.22 -10.34
C LEU A 11 -83.58 -10.31 -10.17
N VAL A 12 -83.17 -10.06 -8.94
CA VAL A 12 -81.94 -9.36 -8.62
C VAL A 12 -80.76 -10.33 -8.65
N LEU A 13 -80.01 -10.30 -9.75
CA LEU A 13 -78.73 -11.00 -9.88
C LEU A 13 -77.67 -10.18 -9.16
N ALA A 14 -77.25 -10.62 -7.98
CA ALA A 14 -76.09 -10.04 -7.26
C ALA A 14 -74.84 -10.50 -7.94
N PHE A 15 -74.22 -9.62 -8.69
CA PHE A 15 -72.83 -9.79 -9.19
C PHE A 15 -71.85 -9.56 -8.06
N PHE A 16 -71.22 -10.61 -7.52
CA PHE A 16 -70.07 -10.54 -6.68
C PHE A 16 -68.86 -10.16 -7.55
N PHE A 17 -68.45 -8.90 -7.52
CA PHE A 17 -67.19 -8.47 -8.07
C PHE A 17 -66.07 -8.92 -7.08
N VAL A 18 -65.45 -10.05 -7.35
CA VAL A 18 -64.18 -10.42 -6.72
C VAL A 18 -63.13 -9.53 -7.36
N ALA A 19 -62.74 -8.45 -6.65
CA ALA A 19 -61.59 -7.64 -7.01
C ALA A 19 -60.33 -8.49 -6.79
N GLY A 20 -59.96 -9.24 -7.83
CA GLY A 20 -58.65 -9.89 -7.90
C GLY A 20 -57.56 -8.81 -7.94
N TRP A 21 -56.90 -8.57 -6.83
CA TRP A 21 -55.64 -7.82 -6.82
C TRP A 21 -54.63 -8.66 -7.59
N THR A 22 -54.47 -8.36 -8.86
CA THR A 22 -53.33 -8.84 -9.64
C THR A 22 -52.10 -8.12 -9.10
N PHE A 23 -51.36 -8.79 -8.23
CA PHE A 23 -50.00 -8.39 -7.89
C PHE A 23 -49.15 -8.51 -9.17
N PHE A 24 -49.07 -7.46 -9.95
CA PHE A 24 -48.02 -7.34 -10.95
C PHE A 24 -46.69 -7.10 -10.18
N PRO A 25 -45.76 -8.04 -10.28
CA PRO A 25 -44.42 -7.76 -9.69
C PRO A 25 -43.89 -6.52 -10.39
N GLN A 26 -43.70 -5.46 -9.62
CA GLN A 26 -43.00 -4.28 -10.12
C GLN A 26 -41.58 -4.71 -10.43
N ILE A 27 -41.23 -4.84 -11.70
CA ILE A 27 -39.87 -5.07 -12.16
C ILE A 27 -39.12 -3.78 -11.86
N VAL A 28 -38.26 -3.81 -10.83
CA VAL A 28 -37.32 -2.73 -10.56
C VAL A 28 -36.38 -2.69 -11.76
N ARG A 29 -36.50 -1.67 -12.60
CA ARG A 29 -35.54 -1.38 -13.65
C ARG A 29 -34.40 -0.55 -13.03
N ALA A 30 -33.18 -1.05 -13.16
CA ALA A 30 -31.99 -0.29 -12.86
C ALA A 30 -31.59 0.47 -14.12
N ASP A 31 -31.56 1.80 -14.06
CA ASP A 31 -30.97 2.62 -15.10
C ASP A 31 -29.47 2.73 -14.87
N VAL A 32 -28.68 2.67 -15.94
CA VAL A 32 -27.21 2.79 -15.87
C VAL A 32 -26.83 4.22 -16.20
N GLU A 33 -26.35 4.95 -15.19
CA GLU A 33 -25.68 6.22 -15.39
C GLU A 33 -24.18 6.00 -15.57
N TRP A 34 -23.59 6.68 -16.53
CA TRP A 34 -22.15 6.58 -16.79
C TRP A 34 -21.54 7.98 -16.96
N ARG A 35 -20.25 8.07 -16.66
CA ARG A 35 -19.44 9.26 -16.90
C ARG A 35 -18.03 8.87 -17.29
N ILE A 36 -17.40 9.66 -18.14
CA ILE A 36 -15.97 9.55 -18.41
C ILE A 36 -15.24 10.13 -17.20
N ILE A 37 -14.48 9.31 -16.48
CA ILE A 37 -13.69 9.74 -15.33
C ILE A 37 -12.28 10.18 -15.74
N LYS A 38 -11.80 9.73 -16.90
CA LYS A 38 -10.50 10.11 -17.45
C LYS A 38 -10.50 9.93 -18.97
N ASP A 39 -9.95 10.90 -19.67
CA ASP A 39 -9.61 10.85 -21.10
C ASP A 39 -8.11 11.12 -21.22
N LEU A 40 -7.40 10.29 -22.01
CA LEU A 40 -5.94 10.33 -22.17
C LEU A 40 -5.58 10.35 -23.64
N ASP A 41 -4.83 11.36 -24.06
CA ASP A 41 -4.16 11.37 -25.36
C ASP A 41 -2.85 10.56 -25.26
N LEU A 42 -2.86 9.34 -25.81
CA LEU A 42 -1.73 8.41 -25.73
C LEU A 42 -0.61 8.77 -26.72
N LYS A 43 -0.85 9.68 -27.70
CA LYS A 43 0.06 10.07 -28.80
C LYS A 43 0.39 8.92 -29.79
N THR A 44 0.03 7.69 -29.45
CA THR A 44 0.22 6.48 -30.28
C THR A 44 -1.05 5.65 -30.27
N SER A 45 -1.31 4.89 -31.32
CA SER A 45 -2.50 4.03 -31.39
C SER A 45 -2.39 2.87 -30.39
N PRO A 46 -3.34 2.71 -29.47
CA PRO A 46 -3.36 1.51 -28.64
C PRO A 46 -3.69 0.29 -29.50
N LEU A 47 -2.95 -0.79 -29.33
CA LEU A 47 -3.17 -2.07 -29.99
C LEU A 47 -4.08 -2.96 -29.16
N ASP A 48 -3.86 -2.96 -27.84
CA ASP A 48 -4.63 -3.76 -26.89
C ASP A 48 -4.50 -3.20 -25.48
N VAL A 49 -5.41 -3.56 -24.57
CA VAL A 49 -5.42 -3.10 -23.19
C VAL A 49 -5.90 -4.20 -22.25
N THR A 50 -5.23 -4.31 -21.09
CA THR A 50 -5.64 -5.24 -20.03
C THR A 50 -5.45 -4.64 -18.66
N PRO A 51 -6.39 -4.87 -17.69
CA PRO A 51 -6.19 -4.47 -16.31
C PRO A 51 -5.26 -5.45 -15.57
N SER A 52 -4.59 -4.99 -14.52
CA SER A 52 -4.03 -5.87 -13.50
C SER A 52 -5.15 -6.58 -12.73
N THR A 53 -4.89 -7.78 -12.21
CA THR A 53 -5.92 -8.57 -11.49
C THR A 53 -6.35 -7.95 -10.16
N ASP A 54 -5.57 -7.02 -9.59
CA ASP A 54 -5.92 -6.25 -8.40
C ASP A 54 -6.62 -4.91 -8.71
N GLY A 55 -6.83 -4.61 -10.00
CA GLY A 55 -7.52 -3.41 -10.46
C GLY A 55 -6.76 -2.09 -10.25
N LYS A 56 -5.47 -2.12 -9.95
CA LYS A 56 -4.67 -0.89 -9.73
C LYS A 56 -4.11 -0.29 -10.99
N TRP A 57 -3.86 -1.11 -12.01
CA TRP A 57 -3.16 -0.75 -13.22
C TRP A 57 -3.94 -1.10 -14.48
N LEU A 58 -3.79 -0.29 -15.52
CA LEU A 58 -4.10 -0.67 -16.89
C LEU A 58 -2.77 -0.74 -17.66
N PHE A 59 -2.56 -1.84 -18.36
CA PHE A 59 -1.44 -2.03 -19.28
C PHE A 59 -1.96 -1.78 -20.68
N VAL A 60 -1.45 -0.74 -21.33
CA VAL A 60 -1.86 -0.37 -22.68
C VAL A 60 -0.71 -0.69 -23.62
N LEU A 61 -0.87 -1.71 -24.46
CA LEU A 61 0.09 -2.06 -25.49
C LEU A 61 -0.03 -1.09 -26.66
N THR A 62 1.08 -0.50 -27.03
CA THR A 62 1.24 0.34 -28.22
C THR A 62 2.41 -0.17 -29.06
N PRO A 63 2.59 0.27 -30.31
CA PRO A 63 3.76 -0.14 -31.09
C PRO A 63 5.07 0.27 -30.41
N GLY A 64 5.83 -0.71 -29.90
CA GLY A 64 7.15 -0.51 -29.30
C GLY A 64 7.17 -0.28 -27.79
N GLU A 65 6.03 -0.12 -27.13
CA GLU A 65 5.99 0.06 -25.66
C GLU A 65 4.67 -0.39 -25.04
N ILE A 66 4.72 -0.69 -23.75
CA ILE A 66 3.55 -0.89 -22.89
C ILE A 66 3.50 0.28 -21.91
N LEU A 67 2.39 1.02 -21.93
CA LEU A 67 2.13 2.09 -20.98
C LEU A 67 1.52 1.49 -19.72
N ILE A 68 2.07 1.81 -18.55
CA ILE A 68 1.51 1.45 -17.24
C ILE A 68 0.71 2.64 -16.71
N PHE A 69 -0.61 2.53 -16.73
CA PHE A 69 -1.51 3.57 -16.24
C PHE A 69 -1.96 3.24 -14.82
N SER A 70 -1.69 4.16 -13.89
CA SER A 70 -2.20 4.08 -12.51
C SER A 70 -3.66 4.53 -12.45
N ILE A 71 -4.57 3.63 -12.09
CA ILE A 71 -6.00 3.94 -11.97
C ILE A 71 -6.22 4.94 -10.82
N ALA A 72 -5.48 4.79 -9.71
CA ALA A 72 -5.60 5.66 -8.54
C ALA A 72 -5.10 7.08 -8.80
N GLU A 73 -3.99 7.24 -9.54
CA GLU A 73 -3.39 8.55 -9.83
C GLU A 73 -3.96 9.18 -11.10
N GLY A 74 -4.61 8.38 -11.96
CA GLY A 74 -5.15 8.82 -13.24
C GLY A 74 -4.08 9.27 -14.24
N THR A 75 -2.85 8.70 -14.15
CA THR A 75 -1.69 9.07 -14.99
C THR A 75 -0.94 7.86 -15.48
N ILE A 76 -0.17 8.02 -16.58
CA ILE A 76 0.83 7.03 -16.98
C ILE A 76 2.00 7.13 -16.01
N SER A 77 2.23 6.08 -15.23
CA SER A 77 3.29 6.03 -14.21
C SER A 77 4.63 5.56 -14.78
N ASP A 78 4.60 4.68 -15.79
CA ASP A 78 5.82 4.14 -16.38
C ASP A 78 5.58 3.56 -17.78
N ARG A 79 6.66 3.15 -18.48
CA ARG A 79 6.66 2.60 -19.83
C ARG A 79 7.65 1.43 -19.91
N ILE A 80 7.21 0.31 -20.45
CA ILE A 80 8.06 -0.86 -20.70
C ILE A 80 8.33 -0.93 -22.19
N PRO A 81 9.58 -0.77 -22.66
CA PRO A 81 9.90 -0.94 -24.07
C PRO A 81 9.74 -2.41 -24.47
N VAL A 82 9.04 -2.65 -25.57
CA VAL A 82 8.85 -3.97 -26.18
C VAL A 82 9.06 -3.86 -27.68
N ASP A 83 9.18 -4.99 -28.37
CA ASP A 83 9.23 -4.99 -29.82
C ASP A 83 7.88 -4.53 -30.41
N LYS A 84 7.94 -3.70 -31.44
CA LYS A 84 6.76 -3.14 -32.14
C LYS A 84 5.83 -4.19 -32.76
N ASP A 85 6.31 -5.42 -32.95
CA ASP A 85 5.56 -6.50 -33.56
C ASP A 85 4.66 -7.26 -32.57
N PHE A 86 4.68 -6.90 -31.27
CA PHE A 86 3.70 -7.39 -30.30
C PHE A 86 2.34 -6.71 -30.52
N ASP A 87 1.29 -7.52 -30.60
CA ASP A 87 -0.06 -7.10 -30.99
C ASP A 87 -1.17 -7.43 -29.99
N ARG A 88 -0.87 -8.24 -28.95
CA ARG A 88 -1.82 -8.60 -27.88
C ARG A 88 -1.17 -8.58 -26.51
N ILE A 89 -1.97 -8.25 -25.50
CA ILE A 89 -1.61 -8.30 -24.09
C ILE A 89 -2.73 -8.98 -23.29
N ALA A 90 -2.36 -9.85 -22.35
CA ALA A 90 -3.32 -10.54 -21.49
C ALA A 90 -2.81 -10.63 -20.03
N PRO A 91 -3.70 -10.51 -19.02
CA PRO A 91 -3.30 -10.60 -17.61
C PRO A 91 -2.98 -12.05 -17.24
N LEU A 92 -2.13 -12.21 -16.24
CA LEU A 92 -1.91 -13.48 -15.54
C LEU A 92 -2.54 -13.42 -14.13
N PRO A 93 -2.68 -14.55 -13.42
CA PRO A 93 -3.32 -14.57 -12.10
C PRO A 93 -2.64 -13.69 -11.04
N ARG A 94 -1.37 -13.36 -11.21
CA ARG A 94 -0.65 -12.41 -10.37
C ARG A 94 -0.82 -10.98 -10.88
N PRO A 95 -1.06 -9.99 -10.01
CA PRO A 95 -1.31 -8.61 -10.42
C PRO A 95 -0.11 -7.89 -11.05
N ASP A 96 1.10 -8.40 -10.80
CA ASP A 96 2.38 -7.92 -11.29
C ASP A 96 2.86 -8.66 -12.56
N MET A 97 2.00 -9.49 -13.18
CA MET A 97 2.36 -10.30 -14.34
C MET A 97 1.35 -10.20 -15.46
N PHE A 98 1.85 -10.19 -16.68
CA PHE A 98 1.04 -10.28 -17.90
C PHE A 98 1.84 -10.94 -19.03
N THR A 99 1.13 -11.35 -20.07
CA THR A 99 1.73 -11.87 -21.29
C THR A 99 1.53 -10.93 -22.45
N ILE A 100 2.50 -10.90 -23.35
CA ILE A 100 2.34 -10.27 -24.67
C ILE A 100 2.63 -11.31 -25.77
N THR A 101 1.89 -11.21 -26.86
CA THR A 101 2.06 -12.09 -28.03
C THR A 101 2.26 -11.30 -29.30
N SER A 102 3.00 -11.89 -30.21
CA SER A 102 3.19 -11.39 -31.57
C SER A 102 2.74 -12.44 -32.58
N SER A 103 1.67 -12.13 -33.32
CA SER A 103 1.20 -12.99 -34.41
C SER A 103 2.22 -13.07 -35.54
N ALA A 104 2.88 -11.95 -35.83
CA ALA A 104 3.89 -11.86 -36.90
C ALA A 104 5.14 -12.69 -36.60
N LYS A 105 5.65 -12.59 -35.34
CA LYS A 105 6.85 -13.33 -34.88
C LYS A 105 6.54 -14.73 -34.36
N LYS A 106 5.27 -15.10 -34.21
CA LYS A 106 4.83 -16.34 -33.55
C LYS A 106 5.49 -16.49 -32.16
N ALA A 107 5.54 -15.38 -31.39
CA ALA A 107 6.23 -15.28 -30.12
C ALA A 107 5.27 -14.96 -28.98
N LEU A 108 5.62 -15.43 -27.77
CA LEU A 108 4.99 -15.08 -26.51
C LEU A 108 6.07 -14.70 -25.51
N GLN A 109 5.85 -13.62 -24.78
CA GLN A 109 6.67 -13.23 -23.62
C GLN A 109 5.80 -13.12 -22.37
N VAL A 110 6.36 -13.54 -21.25
CA VAL A 110 5.79 -13.31 -19.90
C VAL A 110 6.58 -12.17 -19.28
N ILE A 111 5.89 -11.12 -18.91
CA ILE A 111 6.48 -9.95 -18.27
C ILE A 111 6.05 -9.91 -16.82
N VAL A 112 7.03 -9.72 -15.93
CA VAL A 112 6.83 -9.39 -14.52
C VAL A 112 7.28 -7.93 -14.36
N PHE A 113 6.44 -7.08 -13.82
CA PHE A 113 6.82 -5.72 -13.46
C PHE A 113 6.81 -5.57 -11.94
N GLU A 114 7.71 -4.76 -11.43
CA GLU A 114 7.83 -4.49 -9.99
C GLU A 114 7.79 -2.99 -9.76
N THR A 115 6.95 -2.56 -8.82
CA THR A 115 6.92 -1.16 -8.42
C THR A 115 8.10 -0.86 -7.50
N LEU A 116 8.95 0.08 -7.91
CA LEU A 116 10.03 0.60 -7.07
C LEU A 116 9.59 1.93 -6.45
N TYR A 117 9.36 1.92 -5.15
CA TYR A 117 8.92 3.09 -4.42
C TYR A 117 10.09 4.01 -4.08
N LYS A 118 9.96 5.30 -4.41
CA LYS A 118 10.90 6.35 -3.98
C LYS A 118 10.55 6.77 -2.56
N ILE A 119 11.22 6.16 -1.59
CA ILE A 119 10.99 6.43 -0.16
C ILE A 119 11.93 7.56 0.26
N ASP A 120 11.37 8.66 0.78
CA ASP A 120 12.16 9.75 1.33
C ASP A 120 12.78 9.36 2.68
N LEU A 121 14.11 9.32 2.75
CA LEU A 121 14.91 8.97 3.92
C LEU A 121 15.63 10.16 4.54
N THR A 122 15.37 11.37 4.05
CA THR A 122 16.07 12.59 4.46
C THR A 122 15.92 12.85 5.96
N GLY A 123 17.02 13.11 6.65
CA GLY A 123 17.01 13.47 8.08
C GLY A 123 16.70 12.33 9.03
N LEU A 124 16.61 11.09 8.55
CA LEU A 124 16.42 9.91 9.42
C LEU A 124 17.76 9.32 9.82
N PRO A 125 17.88 8.77 11.03
CA PRO A 125 19.05 8.00 11.48
C PRO A 125 19.21 6.73 10.63
N PHE A 126 20.48 6.34 10.38
CA PHE A 126 20.80 5.12 9.64
C PHE A 126 21.99 4.38 10.24
N LYS A 127 22.11 3.08 9.97
CA LYS A 127 23.32 2.26 10.18
C LYS A 127 23.92 1.92 8.80
N GLY A 128 25.26 1.82 8.76
CA GLY A 128 26.01 1.56 7.51
C GLY A 128 26.45 2.83 6.78
N PRO A 129 27.04 2.72 5.59
CA PRO A 129 27.51 3.87 4.81
C PRO A 129 26.34 4.72 4.28
N GLN A 130 26.54 6.04 4.22
CA GLN A 130 25.53 6.97 3.69
C GLN A 130 25.21 6.71 2.21
N ASP A 131 26.22 6.34 1.44
CA ASP A 131 26.20 6.07 0.00
C ASP A 131 26.19 4.57 -0.32
N ALA A 132 25.75 3.73 0.63
CA ALA A 132 25.65 2.29 0.44
C ALA A 132 24.82 1.95 -0.82
N PHE A 133 25.31 0.98 -1.58
CA PHE A 133 24.66 0.53 -2.82
C PHE A 133 23.25 -0.06 -2.58
N VAL A 134 23.05 -0.69 -1.42
CA VAL A 134 21.76 -1.24 -1.03
C VAL A 134 21.20 -0.46 0.14
N THR A 135 19.99 0.06 -0.01
CA THR A 135 19.22 0.67 1.07
C THR A 135 18.11 -0.26 1.53
N VAL A 136 18.12 -0.58 2.83
CA VAL A 136 17.02 -1.30 3.50
C VAL A 136 16.25 -0.26 4.33
N ALA A 137 15.01 0.03 3.93
CA ALA A 137 14.11 0.89 4.68
C ALA A 137 13.02 0.04 5.32
N VAL A 138 12.82 0.20 6.62
CA VAL A 138 11.83 -0.58 7.38
C VAL A 138 10.83 0.36 8.01
N PHE A 139 9.56 0.21 7.67
CA PHE A 139 8.47 0.85 8.38
C PHE A 139 8.13 0.02 9.61
N ASP A 140 8.30 0.60 10.79
CA ASP A 140 8.13 -0.10 12.04
C ASP A 140 7.31 0.68 13.10
N ASP A 141 7.01 -0.04 14.19
CA ASP A 141 6.29 0.44 15.36
C ASP A 141 6.90 -0.22 16.61
N TYR A 142 7.35 0.56 17.56
CA TYR A 142 8.00 0.06 18.77
C TYR A 142 7.12 -0.81 19.66
N GLN A 143 5.81 -0.76 19.53
CA GLN A 143 4.89 -1.63 20.26
C GLN A 143 4.46 -2.86 19.46
N CYS A 144 4.87 -2.98 18.18
CA CYS A 144 4.53 -4.12 17.34
C CYS A 144 5.41 -5.33 17.63
N PRO A 145 4.85 -6.48 18.04
CA PRO A 145 5.64 -7.68 18.36
C PRO A 145 6.34 -8.27 17.12
N TYR A 146 5.77 -8.09 15.93
CA TYR A 146 6.40 -8.54 14.69
C TYR A 146 7.62 -7.70 14.32
N CYS A 147 7.63 -6.39 14.66
CA CYS A 147 8.81 -5.54 14.50
C CYS A 147 9.93 -5.98 15.43
N ALA A 148 9.64 -6.21 16.71
CA ALA A 148 10.63 -6.78 17.63
C ALA A 148 11.18 -8.13 17.16
N GLY A 149 10.35 -8.97 16.55
CA GLY A 149 10.77 -10.24 15.96
C GLY A 149 11.67 -10.09 14.72
N LEU A 150 11.63 -8.93 14.05
CA LEU A 150 12.48 -8.63 12.89
C LEU A 150 13.91 -8.16 13.29
N GLU A 151 14.07 -7.55 14.46
CA GLU A 151 15.32 -6.94 14.92
C GLU A 151 16.56 -7.84 14.83
N PRO A 152 16.51 -9.13 15.22
CA PRO A 152 17.68 -10.02 15.06
C PRO A 152 18.15 -10.14 13.61
N LEU A 153 17.21 -10.18 12.65
CA LEU A 153 17.52 -10.26 11.23
C LEU A 153 18.12 -8.94 10.70
N LEU A 154 17.60 -7.79 11.13
CA LEU A 154 18.16 -6.47 10.75
C LEU A 154 19.59 -6.30 11.28
N ARG A 155 19.86 -6.77 12.50
CA ARG A 155 21.22 -6.80 13.06
C ARG A 155 22.14 -7.66 12.22
N GLN A 156 21.71 -8.88 11.88
CA GLN A 156 22.46 -9.77 10.99
C GLN A 156 22.78 -9.13 9.63
N VAL A 157 21.82 -8.38 9.06
CA VAL A 157 22.02 -7.66 7.78
C VAL A 157 23.15 -6.65 7.90
N VAL A 158 23.14 -5.82 8.94
CA VAL A 158 24.18 -4.78 9.13
C VAL A 158 25.55 -5.41 9.43
N GLU A 159 25.59 -6.47 10.19
CA GLU A 159 26.83 -7.21 10.50
C GLU A 159 27.40 -7.91 9.27
N LYS A 160 26.55 -8.53 8.44
CA LYS A 160 26.96 -9.26 7.23
C LYS A 160 27.40 -8.33 6.10
N TYR A 161 26.79 -7.15 5.98
CA TYR A 161 27.03 -6.21 4.87
C TYR A 161 27.40 -4.80 5.34
N PRO A 162 28.43 -4.64 6.19
CA PRO A 162 28.73 -3.36 6.87
C PRO A 162 29.11 -2.23 5.92
N ASN A 163 29.62 -2.54 4.73
CA ASN A 163 30.08 -1.57 3.75
C ASN A 163 29.12 -1.41 2.54
N ASP A 164 28.07 -2.21 2.46
CA ASP A 164 27.23 -2.29 1.27
C ASP A 164 25.77 -1.97 1.53
N VAL A 165 25.34 -2.04 2.81
CA VAL A 165 23.94 -1.83 3.19
C VAL A 165 23.81 -0.61 4.12
N LYS A 166 22.85 0.24 3.78
CA LYS A 166 22.31 1.28 4.65
C LYS A 166 20.95 0.85 5.18
N LEU A 167 20.83 0.69 6.50
CA LEU A 167 19.58 0.41 7.19
C LEU A 167 18.97 1.70 7.74
N VAL A 168 17.72 1.96 7.41
CA VAL A 168 16.96 3.14 7.86
C VAL A 168 15.62 2.68 8.45
N ILE A 169 15.30 3.18 9.62
CA ILE A 169 14.00 2.98 10.24
C ILE A 169 13.07 4.14 9.87
N LYS A 170 11.87 3.79 9.40
CA LYS A 170 10.77 4.71 9.13
C LYS A 170 9.65 4.43 10.13
N HIS A 171 9.21 5.46 10.82
CA HIS A 171 8.20 5.28 11.85
C HIS A 171 6.78 5.18 11.27
N TYR A 172 6.11 4.08 11.56
CA TYR A 172 4.71 3.85 11.20
C TYR A 172 3.89 3.44 12.43
N PRO A 173 3.69 4.39 13.39
CA PRO A 173 3.01 4.10 14.64
C PRO A 173 1.53 3.77 14.41
N LEU A 174 1.11 2.55 14.77
CA LEU A 174 -0.26 2.05 14.65
C LEU A 174 -1.11 2.54 15.86
N THR A 175 -1.31 3.84 15.96
CA THR A 175 -1.91 4.51 17.13
C THR A 175 -3.32 4.04 17.49
N SER A 176 -4.03 3.39 16.56
CA SER A 176 -5.35 2.79 16.84
C SER A 176 -5.31 1.56 17.75
N ILE A 177 -4.16 0.87 17.81
CA ILE A 177 -3.96 -0.36 18.58
C ILE A 177 -2.75 -0.28 19.53
N HIS A 178 -1.83 0.66 19.28
CA HIS A 178 -0.59 0.86 20.04
C HIS A 178 -0.53 2.31 20.57
N GLY A 179 -1.11 2.52 21.75
CA GLY A 179 -1.34 3.86 22.30
C GLY A 179 -0.07 4.67 22.56
N TYR A 180 1.08 4.03 22.75
CA TYR A 180 2.36 4.69 23.03
C TYR A 180 3.30 4.77 21.80
N ALA A 181 2.96 4.14 20.69
CA ALA A 181 3.84 3.98 19.53
C ALA A 181 4.35 5.32 18.96
N ARG A 182 3.48 6.35 18.85
CA ARG A 182 3.89 7.66 18.35
C ARG A 182 4.84 8.39 19.29
N LYS A 183 4.59 8.32 20.61
CA LYS A 183 5.48 8.90 21.63
C LYS A 183 6.85 8.21 21.61
N ALA A 184 6.88 6.89 21.53
CA ALA A 184 8.12 6.12 21.41
C ALA A 184 8.92 6.51 20.17
N ALA A 185 8.26 6.68 19.02
CA ALA A 185 8.91 7.15 17.79
C ALA A 185 9.53 8.55 17.94
N ILE A 186 8.81 9.50 18.54
CA ILE A 186 9.34 10.84 18.85
C ILE A 186 10.54 10.73 19.79
N ALA A 187 10.45 9.93 20.84
CA ALA A 187 11.53 9.75 21.80
C ALA A 187 12.79 9.14 21.17
N ALA A 188 12.65 8.18 20.28
CA ALA A 188 13.77 7.61 19.53
C ALA A 188 14.45 8.65 18.63
N LEU A 189 13.67 9.47 17.92
CA LEU A 189 14.20 10.57 17.12
C LEU A 189 14.87 11.65 17.98
N ALA A 190 14.32 11.98 19.16
CA ALA A 190 14.93 12.91 20.10
C ALA A 190 16.28 12.40 20.62
N ALA A 191 16.37 11.11 20.95
CA ALA A 191 17.64 10.47 21.27
C ALA A 191 18.62 10.49 20.06
N GLY A 192 18.10 10.38 18.86
CA GLY A 192 18.85 10.48 17.61
C GLY A 192 19.55 11.83 17.44
N LYS A 193 18.95 12.95 17.91
CA LYS A 193 19.60 14.27 17.92
C LYS A 193 20.85 14.33 18.80
N GLN A 194 20.96 13.39 19.76
CA GLN A 194 22.16 13.21 20.62
C GLN A 194 23.04 12.03 20.17
N GLY A 195 22.81 11.48 18.95
CA GLY A 195 23.59 10.35 18.40
C GLY A 195 23.25 8.99 19.01
N LYS A 196 22.16 8.90 19.81
CA LYS A 196 21.78 7.70 20.57
C LYS A 196 20.52 6.98 20.06
N PHE A 197 20.17 7.20 18.78
CA PHE A 197 19.00 6.59 18.17
C PHE A 197 18.99 5.06 18.31
N TRP A 198 20.09 4.42 17.95
CA TRP A 198 20.16 2.96 17.89
C TRP A 198 20.19 2.30 19.26
N GLU A 199 20.80 2.95 20.24
CA GLU A 199 20.77 2.47 21.64
C GLU A 199 19.34 2.51 22.19
N VAL A 200 18.61 3.61 21.94
CA VAL A 200 17.19 3.71 22.32
C VAL A 200 16.34 2.71 21.55
N HIS A 201 16.56 2.57 20.24
CA HIS A 201 15.84 1.65 19.38
C HIS A 201 15.88 0.21 19.92
N GLU A 202 17.08 -0.29 20.23
CA GLU A 202 17.26 -1.62 20.80
C GLU A 202 16.59 -1.77 22.19
N LYS A 203 16.71 -0.75 23.05
CA LYS A 203 16.09 -0.74 24.37
C LYS A 203 14.57 -0.68 24.29
N PHE A 204 14.01 0.06 23.34
CA PHE A 204 12.56 0.15 23.18
C PHE A 204 11.98 -1.17 22.73
N PHE A 205 12.59 -1.88 21.77
CA PHE A 205 12.11 -3.21 21.39
C PHE A 205 12.30 -4.23 22.51
N ALA A 206 13.38 -4.16 23.28
CA ALA A 206 13.58 -5.02 24.45
C ALA A 206 12.50 -4.79 25.55
N ASN A 207 11.89 -3.60 25.61
CA ASN A 207 10.86 -3.23 26.57
C ASN A 207 9.49 -2.93 25.93
N GLN A 208 9.22 -3.43 24.72
CA GLN A 208 8.07 -3.03 23.89
C GLN A 208 6.70 -3.14 24.61
N LYS A 209 6.55 -4.11 25.51
CA LYS A 209 5.31 -4.37 26.26
C LYS A 209 5.07 -3.40 27.42
N ASP A 210 6.11 -2.66 27.84
CA ASP A 210 6.11 -1.80 29.03
C ASP A 210 6.50 -0.34 28.69
N LEU A 211 6.40 0.03 27.40
CA LEU A 211 6.70 1.40 26.99
C LEU A 211 5.69 2.38 27.59
N SER A 212 6.21 3.33 28.36
CA SER A 212 5.49 4.41 29.03
C SER A 212 6.40 5.61 29.16
N ASP A 213 5.87 6.77 29.55
CA ASP A 213 6.68 7.97 29.77
C ASP A 213 7.79 7.68 30.80
N ALA A 214 7.49 7.01 31.91
CA ALA A 214 8.47 6.63 32.94
C ALA A 214 9.53 5.64 32.40
N LYS A 215 9.14 4.66 31.60
CA LYS A 215 10.09 3.70 31.01
C LYS A 215 11.02 4.38 30.00
N VAL A 216 10.50 5.26 29.15
CA VAL A 216 11.30 6.02 28.17
C VAL A 216 12.31 6.93 28.88
N GLU A 217 11.87 7.63 29.93
CA GLU A 217 12.73 8.48 30.74
C GLU A 217 13.85 7.67 31.44
N ALA A 218 13.51 6.52 32.02
CA ALA A 218 14.48 5.61 32.65
C ALA A 218 15.51 5.11 31.61
N ILE A 219 15.07 4.70 30.41
CA ILE A 219 15.96 4.25 29.33
C ILE A 219 16.87 5.41 28.86
N ALA A 220 16.31 6.62 28.70
CA ALA A 220 17.06 7.81 28.30
C ALA A 220 18.19 8.14 29.32
N GLY A 221 17.88 8.05 30.62
CA GLY A 221 18.87 8.22 31.68
C GLY A 221 19.93 7.11 31.70
N GLU A 222 19.52 5.84 31.55
CA GLU A 222 20.41 4.67 31.51
C GLU A 222 21.47 4.77 30.40
N ILE A 223 21.09 5.23 29.20
CA ILE A 223 22.02 5.38 28.08
C ILE A 223 22.81 6.71 28.12
N GLY A 224 22.59 7.53 29.16
CA GLY A 224 23.35 8.76 29.38
C GLY A 224 22.99 9.92 28.44
N LEU A 225 21.70 10.09 28.14
CA LEU A 225 21.24 11.29 27.41
C LEU A 225 21.31 12.53 28.32
N ASN A 226 21.56 13.70 27.72
CA ASN A 226 21.25 14.96 28.39
C ASN A 226 19.73 15.09 28.50
N MET A 227 19.21 14.91 29.72
CA MET A 227 17.77 14.83 29.97
C MET A 227 17.05 16.18 29.76
N GLU A 228 17.71 17.31 30.00
CA GLU A 228 17.15 18.64 29.74
C GLU A 228 16.91 18.81 28.22
N GLN A 229 17.94 18.51 27.42
CA GLN A 229 17.84 18.58 25.96
C GLN A 229 16.84 17.54 25.41
N PHE A 230 16.85 16.32 25.96
CA PHE A 230 15.92 15.26 25.56
C PHE A 230 14.46 15.67 25.77
N ASN A 231 14.14 16.20 26.96
CA ASN A 231 12.79 16.67 27.31
C ASN A 231 12.34 17.85 26.42
N LYS A 232 13.26 18.73 26.05
CA LYS A 232 13.00 19.78 25.07
C LYS A 232 12.71 19.20 23.68
N ASP A 233 13.50 18.25 23.24
CA ASP A 233 13.38 17.63 21.92
C ASP A 233 12.13 16.75 21.79
N LEU A 234 11.61 16.16 22.86
CA LEU A 234 10.31 15.45 22.85
C LEU A 234 9.16 16.35 22.38
N ASN A 235 9.28 17.67 22.54
CA ASN A 235 8.27 18.65 22.14
C ASN A 235 8.64 19.38 20.83
N ASP A 236 9.71 18.97 20.15
CA ASP A 236 10.12 19.58 18.88
C ASP A 236 9.13 19.19 17.76
N PRO A 237 8.41 20.16 17.18
CA PRO A 237 7.46 19.88 16.10
C PRO A 237 8.13 19.31 14.84
N ALA A 238 9.44 19.52 14.66
CA ALA A 238 10.16 18.94 13.54
C ALA A 238 10.19 17.41 13.61
N LEU A 239 10.30 16.82 14.83
CA LEU A 239 10.29 15.37 14.99
C LEU A 239 8.90 14.78 14.70
N ALA A 240 7.83 15.45 15.13
CA ALA A 240 6.48 15.05 14.77
C ALA A 240 6.26 15.11 13.26
N SER A 241 6.78 16.14 12.59
CA SER A 241 6.70 16.29 11.12
C SER A 241 7.45 15.19 10.38
N LEU A 242 8.58 14.68 10.91
CA LEU A 242 9.27 13.53 10.33
C LEU A 242 8.39 12.27 10.36
N ILE A 243 7.70 12.02 11.47
CA ILE A 243 6.79 10.87 11.58
C ILE A 243 5.60 11.05 10.64
N ASP A 244 5.02 12.25 10.53
CA ASP A 244 3.92 12.51 9.60
C ASP A 244 4.33 12.31 8.13
N ARG A 245 5.56 12.70 7.78
CA ARG A 245 6.17 12.40 6.49
C ARG A 245 6.32 10.90 6.28
N ASP A 246 6.79 10.16 7.28
CA ASP A 246 6.94 8.71 7.21
C ASP A 246 5.58 8.02 7.01
N MET A 247 4.55 8.45 7.73
CA MET A 247 3.16 7.99 7.54
C MET A 247 2.63 8.30 6.14
N LYS A 248 2.92 9.49 5.58
CA LYS A 248 2.57 9.85 4.21
C LYS A 248 3.29 8.96 3.19
N ASN A 249 4.60 8.73 3.36
CA ASN A 249 5.35 7.81 2.50
C ASN A 249 4.81 6.38 2.59
N ALA A 250 4.44 5.92 3.78
CA ALA A 250 3.82 4.61 3.98
C ALA A 250 2.54 4.47 3.14
N SER A 251 1.65 5.48 3.20
CA SER A 251 0.44 5.51 2.39
C SER A 251 0.74 5.46 0.89
N GLN A 252 1.70 6.27 0.41
CA GLN A 252 2.13 6.30 -0.98
C GLN A 252 2.77 4.99 -1.45
N ALA A 253 3.48 4.30 -0.55
CA ALA A 253 4.11 3.01 -0.81
C ALA A 253 3.22 1.79 -0.51
N ASN A 254 1.91 1.99 -0.32
CA ASN A 254 0.95 0.93 0.00
C ASN A 254 1.29 0.12 1.26
N VAL A 255 1.99 0.71 2.23
CA VAL A 255 2.24 0.09 3.53
C VAL A 255 0.92 -0.05 4.28
N ARG A 256 0.60 -1.27 4.72
CA ARG A 256 -0.65 -1.59 5.40
C ARG A 256 -0.47 -2.08 6.84
N GLY A 257 0.77 -2.20 7.27
CA GLY A 257 1.12 -2.68 8.61
C GLY A 257 2.62 -2.73 8.82
N THR A 258 3.01 -3.17 10.01
CA THR A 258 4.41 -3.26 10.44
C THR A 258 4.78 -4.68 10.83
N PRO A 259 6.01 -5.12 10.58
CA PRO A 259 7.01 -4.41 9.78
C PRO A 259 6.70 -4.48 8.28
N THR A 260 7.03 -3.42 7.52
CA THR A 260 7.10 -3.48 6.06
C THR A 260 8.50 -3.09 5.61
N ILE A 261 9.13 -3.94 4.80
CA ILE A 261 10.54 -3.84 4.43
C ILE A 261 10.65 -3.47 2.95
N PHE A 262 11.54 -2.53 2.65
CA PHE A 262 11.90 -2.17 1.28
C PHE A 262 13.42 -2.32 1.08
N VAL A 263 13.80 -2.95 -0.02
CA VAL A 263 15.21 -3.04 -0.48
C VAL A 263 15.31 -2.26 -1.79
N ASN A 264 16.06 -1.16 -1.81
CA ASN A 264 16.16 -0.25 -2.95
C ASN A 264 14.79 0.13 -3.54
N GLY A 265 13.80 0.38 -2.66
CA GLY A 265 12.43 0.73 -3.04
C GLY A 265 11.50 -0.46 -3.40
N ARG A 266 12.00 -1.68 -3.45
CA ARG A 266 11.22 -2.90 -3.68
C ARG A 266 10.67 -3.44 -2.36
N SER A 267 9.35 -3.63 -2.28
CA SER A 267 8.72 -4.25 -1.09
C SER A 267 9.09 -5.73 -0.99
N ILE A 268 9.63 -6.15 0.15
CA ILE A 268 10.14 -7.50 0.38
C ILE A 268 9.52 -8.08 1.66
N ASN A 269 9.20 -9.37 1.65
CA ASN A 269 8.86 -10.08 2.87
C ASN A 269 10.13 -10.39 3.70
N GLN A 270 9.95 -10.63 5.00
CA GLN A 270 11.05 -10.88 5.92
C GLN A 270 11.93 -12.07 5.47
N GLN A 271 11.33 -13.16 4.97
CA GLN A 271 12.04 -14.36 4.56
C GLN A 271 12.94 -14.14 3.32
N GLY A 272 12.54 -13.20 2.45
CA GLY A 272 13.28 -12.86 1.24
C GLY A 272 14.34 -11.76 1.41
N LEU A 273 14.47 -11.18 2.61
CA LEU A 273 15.33 -9.99 2.82
C LEU A 273 16.78 -10.22 2.41
N LEU A 274 17.43 -11.26 2.91
CA LEU A 274 18.83 -11.54 2.59
C LEU A 274 19.01 -11.84 1.10
N GLN A 275 18.09 -12.60 0.50
CA GLN A 275 18.13 -12.90 -0.93
C GLN A 275 17.97 -11.64 -1.79
N ALA A 276 17.10 -10.72 -1.40
CA ALA A 276 16.89 -9.46 -2.11
C ALA A 276 18.15 -8.57 -2.04
N ILE A 277 18.79 -8.48 -0.88
CA ILE A 277 20.05 -7.77 -0.71
C ILE A 277 21.13 -8.39 -1.61
N GLU A 278 21.29 -9.69 -1.62
CA GLU A 278 22.28 -10.38 -2.46
C GLU A 278 21.99 -10.21 -3.97
N ALA A 279 20.72 -10.18 -4.36
CA ALA A 279 20.33 -9.89 -5.74
C ALA A 279 20.70 -8.46 -6.16
N GLU A 280 20.48 -7.47 -5.28
CA GLU A 280 20.92 -6.09 -5.55
C GLU A 280 22.44 -5.97 -5.63
N LEU A 281 23.18 -6.60 -4.72
CA LEU A 281 24.64 -6.57 -4.71
C LEU A 281 25.27 -7.20 -5.97
N LYS A 282 24.61 -8.17 -6.60
CA LYS A 282 25.05 -8.74 -7.89
C LYS A 282 24.96 -7.71 -9.04
N LYS A 283 24.11 -6.70 -8.94
CA LYS A 283 24.00 -5.63 -9.95
C LYS A 283 25.13 -4.59 -9.82
N LYS A 284 25.85 -4.58 -8.70
CA LYS A 284 27.00 -3.68 -8.46
C LYS A 284 28.22 -4.06 -9.32
N LYS A 285 28.28 -5.30 -9.81
CA LYS A 285 29.37 -5.82 -10.66
C LYS A 285 29.11 -5.51 -12.11
#